data_6f41f760afad3a0479f73c0b96e891cb
#
_entry.id   6f41f760afad3a0479f73c0b96e891cb
#
_cell.length_a   1.000
_cell.length_b   1.000
_cell.length_c   1.000
_cell.angle_alpha   90.00
_cell.angle_beta   90.00
_cell.angle_gamma   90.00
#
_symmetry.space_group_name_H-M   'P 1'
#
loop_
_entity.id
_entity.type
_entity.pdbx_description
1 polymer ?
#
loop_
_entity_poly.entity_id
_entity_poly.type
_entity_poly.pdbx_seq_one_letter_code
_entity_poly.pdbx_strand_id
1 'polypeptide(L)'
;GIIGGDHYVDARDLTDEQSIYEAVERFTVFGRVTPEQKLAFVKALKKQGKTVGMTGDGVNDAPSIKTADIGIGMGITGTDVTKNVSDMILADDNFATIVNAVEEGRRIYDNIRKAIQFLLSSNMSEVLGIFFATLMGFTLLKPVHLLFINLITDAFPALALGLEKEEPDTMRRPPRDSKDSIFAGGMVFDIVYQGLMITVLTIASYIIGHSMEIGYFEIPKGLSPDGMTMAFLTMNMCEIFQSMNMRSQRGSIFGLKQQNKALFGTMLLSLIFVTIVIEVPVVANLFGFTSVSAAEYGIALGLSILVIPIVECVKFVQRCVR
;
A
#
# COMPACT_ATOMS: atom_id res chain seq x y z
N GLY A 1 24.20 9.02 -27.19
CA GLY A 1 25.12 9.96 -26.61
C GLY A 1 24.75 10.28 -25.17
N ILE A 2 25.64 9.98 -24.24
CA ILE A 2 25.40 10.27 -22.81
C ILE A 2 25.70 11.75 -22.51
N ILE A 3 26.51 12.47 -23.38
CA ILE A 3 27.04 13.78 -23.03
C ILE A 3 27.41 14.64 -24.24
N GLY A 4 27.27 15.99 -24.09
CA GLY A 4 28.01 16.98 -24.83
C GLY A 4 29.45 17.06 -24.30
N GLY A 5 30.42 17.39 -25.19
CA GLY A 5 31.86 17.24 -24.95
C GLY A 5 32.53 17.94 -23.75
N ASP A 6 31.75 18.71 -22.94
CA ASP A 6 32.31 19.54 -21.86
C ASP A 6 32.00 19.02 -20.45
N HIS A 7 31.45 17.80 -20.31
CA HIS A 7 31.02 17.24 -19.02
C HIS A 7 31.88 16.05 -18.55
N TYR A 8 33.12 15.98 -18.91
CA TYR A 8 34.04 14.93 -18.45
C TYR A 8 35.25 15.53 -17.72
N VAL A 9 35.84 14.74 -16.82
CA VAL A 9 37.13 15.07 -16.16
C VAL A 9 38.00 13.82 -16.04
N ASP A 10 39.31 14.01 -16.11
CA ASP A 10 40.29 12.96 -15.80
C ASP A 10 40.43 12.90 -14.27
N ALA A 11 40.09 11.75 -13.67
CA ALA A 11 40.17 11.59 -12.23
C ALA A 11 41.56 11.72 -11.65
N ARG A 12 42.63 11.61 -12.48
CA ARG A 12 44.00 11.88 -12.04
C ARG A 12 44.27 13.32 -11.65
N ASP A 13 43.42 14.26 -12.13
CA ASP A 13 43.50 15.67 -11.78
C ASP A 13 42.80 15.96 -10.43
N LEU A 14 42.06 15.00 -9.87
CA LEU A 14 41.33 15.08 -8.61
C LEU A 14 42.18 14.47 -7.49
N THR A 15 42.97 15.28 -6.81
CA THR A 15 44.00 14.83 -5.87
C THR A 15 43.54 14.76 -4.40
N ASP A 16 42.47 15.41 -4.06
CA ASP A 16 41.92 15.49 -2.69
C ASP A 16 40.43 15.33 -2.64
N GLU A 17 39.87 15.11 -1.41
CA GLU A 17 38.44 14.90 -1.21
C GLU A 17 37.59 16.12 -1.60
N GLN A 18 38.13 17.34 -1.48
CA GLN A 18 37.41 18.56 -1.81
C GLN A 18 37.25 18.72 -3.31
N SER A 19 38.30 18.44 -4.09
CA SER A 19 38.23 18.44 -5.56
C SER A 19 37.27 17.37 -6.09
N ILE A 20 37.22 16.20 -5.45
CA ILE A 20 36.22 15.17 -5.77
C ILE A 20 34.80 15.65 -5.46
N TYR A 21 34.60 16.26 -4.30
CA TYR A 21 33.27 16.76 -3.89
C TYR A 21 32.71 17.82 -4.84
N GLU A 22 33.56 18.74 -5.30
CA GLU A 22 33.19 19.76 -6.29
C GLU A 22 33.00 19.16 -7.69
N ALA A 23 33.83 18.18 -8.05
CA ALA A 23 33.78 17.54 -9.36
C ALA A 23 32.48 16.77 -9.59
N VAL A 24 31.95 16.06 -8.57
CA VAL A 24 30.69 15.28 -8.71
C VAL A 24 29.45 16.15 -8.89
N GLU A 25 29.52 17.46 -8.61
CA GLU A 25 28.47 18.43 -8.94
C GLU A 25 28.52 18.91 -10.39
N ARG A 26 29.74 19.00 -10.95
CA ARG A 26 29.99 19.65 -12.24
C ARG A 26 30.06 18.68 -13.40
N PHE A 27 30.61 17.49 -13.16
CA PHE A 27 30.91 16.51 -14.21
C PHE A 27 30.04 15.27 -14.07
N THR A 28 29.70 14.67 -15.20
CA THR A 28 28.91 13.44 -15.27
C THR A 28 29.74 12.23 -15.72
N VAL A 29 30.93 12.46 -16.30
CA VAL A 29 31.86 11.40 -16.70
C VAL A 29 33.22 11.62 -16.09
N PHE A 30 33.73 10.55 -15.48
CA PHE A 30 35.04 10.49 -14.84
C PHE A 30 35.86 9.40 -15.51
N GLY A 31 36.97 9.80 -16.11
CA GLY A 31 37.91 8.86 -16.74
C GLY A 31 39.03 8.46 -15.80
N ARG A 32 39.59 7.26 -15.98
CA ARG A 32 40.78 6.77 -15.27
C ARG A 32 40.67 6.79 -13.74
N VAL A 33 39.53 6.38 -13.23
CA VAL A 33 39.19 6.40 -11.79
C VAL A 33 39.87 5.23 -11.08
N THR A 34 40.56 5.51 -9.96
CA THR A 34 41.10 4.47 -9.08
C THR A 34 40.04 3.87 -8.17
N PRO A 35 40.26 2.68 -7.58
CA PRO A 35 39.32 2.09 -6.63
C PRO A 35 39.02 3.01 -5.44
N GLU A 36 40.01 3.70 -4.90
CA GLU A 36 39.89 4.65 -3.80
C GLU A 36 39.05 5.84 -4.20
N GLN A 37 39.22 6.35 -5.42
CA GLN A 37 38.40 7.46 -5.95
C GLN A 37 36.97 7.04 -6.21
N LYS A 38 36.70 5.79 -6.67
CA LYS A 38 35.34 5.27 -6.79
C LYS A 38 34.61 5.33 -5.44
N LEU A 39 35.27 4.89 -4.38
CA LEU A 39 34.74 4.98 -3.01
C LEU A 39 34.52 6.43 -2.58
N ALA A 40 35.46 7.32 -2.89
CA ALA A 40 35.32 8.76 -2.56
C ALA A 40 34.16 9.41 -3.30
N PHE A 41 33.92 9.07 -4.59
CA PHE A 41 32.75 9.55 -5.35
C PHE A 41 31.45 9.11 -4.72
N VAL A 42 31.30 7.84 -4.34
CA VAL A 42 30.11 7.35 -3.65
C VAL A 42 29.86 8.13 -2.37
N LYS A 43 30.91 8.32 -1.54
CA LYS A 43 30.81 9.10 -0.29
C LYS A 43 30.44 10.56 -0.54
N ALA A 44 31.05 11.20 -1.54
CA ALA A 44 30.77 12.60 -1.91
C ALA A 44 29.31 12.79 -2.33
N LEU A 45 28.79 11.93 -3.22
CA LEU A 45 27.40 11.97 -3.66
C LEU A 45 26.41 11.74 -2.51
N LYS A 46 26.70 10.78 -1.62
CA LYS A 46 25.90 10.56 -0.39
C LYS A 46 25.91 11.76 0.54
N LYS A 47 27.07 12.41 0.72
CA LYS A 47 27.19 13.63 1.53
C LYS A 47 26.37 14.79 0.98
N GLN A 48 26.16 14.84 -0.35
CA GLN A 48 25.28 15.78 -1.03
C GLN A 48 23.78 15.40 -0.93
N GLY A 49 23.45 14.32 -0.23
CA GLY A 49 22.08 13.85 -0.07
C GLY A 49 21.52 13.09 -1.28
N LYS A 50 22.39 12.64 -2.20
CA LYS A 50 22.00 11.79 -3.34
C LYS A 50 21.85 10.35 -2.90
N THR A 51 20.84 9.64 -3.43
CA THR A 51 20.76 8.18 -3.34
C THR A 51 21.63 7.58 -4.44
N VAL A 52 22.60 6.78 -4.04
CA VAL A 52 23.65 6.28 -4.94
C VAL A 52 23.50 4.78 -5.18
N GLY A 53 23.31 4.40 -6.45
CA GLY A 53 23.51 3.03 -6.91
C GLY A 53 24.93 2.86 -7.46
N MET A 54 25.65 1.84 -7.00
CA MET A 54 27.00 1.55 -7.50
C MET A 54 27.04 0.16 -8.12
N THR A 55 27.49 0.11 -9.38
CA THR A 55 27.70 -1.16 -10.10
C THR A 55 29.19 -1.50 -10.21
N GLY A 56 29.51 -2.77 -10.17
CA GLY A 56 30.89 -3.24 -10.40
C GLY A 56 30.96 -4.75 -10.58
N ASP A 57 32.05 -5.20 -11.17
CA ASP A 57 32.35 -6.60 -11.51
C ASP A 57 33.58 -7.14 -10.82
N GLY A 58 34.49 -6.27 -10.38
CA GLY A 58 35.80 -6.63 -9.82
C GLY A 58 35.88 -6.51 -8.30
N VAL A 59 36.80 -7.26 -7.71
CA VAL A 59 37.09 -7.19 -6.26
C VAL A 59 37.39 -5.76 -5.78
N ASN A 60 38.00 -4.96 -6.65
CA ASN A 60 38.34 -3.56 -6.36
C ASN A 60 37.13 -2.65 -6.22
N ASP A 61 35.98 -3.05 -6.73
CA ASP A 61 34.71 -2.30 -6.63
C ASP A 61 33.94 -2.62 -5.36
N ALA A 62 34.26 -3.71 -4.68
CA ALA A 62 33.53 -4.19 -3.51
C ALA A 62 33.38 -3.13 -2.37
N PRO A 63 34.41 -2.31 -2.01
CA PRO A 63 34.25 -1.27 -1.02
C PRO A 63 33.26 -0.18 -1.44
N SER A 64 33.25 0.19 -2.73
CA SER A 64 32.35 1.20 -3.29
C SER A 64 30.91 0.68 -3.37
N ILE A 65 30.74 -0.57 -3.82
CA ILE A 65 29.45 -1.28 -3.86
C ILE A 65 28.85 -1.36 -2.48
N LYS A 66 29.61 -1.79 -1.48
CA LYS A 66 29.14 -1.90 -0.09
C LYS A 66 28.79 -0.55 0.56
N THR A 67 29.41 0.54 0.10
CA THR A 67 29.19 1.89 0.66
C THR A 67 28.02 2.60 0.02
N ALA A 68 27.62 2.22 -1.18
CA ALA A 68 26.46 2.76 -1.88
C ALA A 68 25.14 2.53 -1.09
N ASP A 69 24.08 3.21 -1.49
CA ASP A 69 22.73 2.94 -0.94
C ASP A 69 22.14 1.67 -1.56
N ILE A 70 22.53 1.37 -2.79
CA ILE A 70 22.22 0.11 -3.47
C ILE A 70 23.48 -0.36 -4.18
N GLY A 71 24.09 -1.42 -3.68
CA GLY A 71 25.21 -2.11 -4.33
C GLY A 71 24.72 -3.11 -5.38
N ILE A 72 25.25 -3.04 -6.61
CA ILE A 72 24.81 -3.86 -7.73
C ILE A 72 26.02 -4.64 -8.29
N GLY A 73 25.98 -5.96 -8.17
CA GLY A 73 26.98 -6.87 -8.72
C GLY A 73 26.55 -7.45 -10.06
N MET A 74 27.54 -7.69 -10.92
CA MET A 74 27.34 -8.42 -12.19
C MET A 74 27.21 -9.92 -11.93
N GLY A 75 26.20 -10.56 -12.53
CA GLY A 75 25.90 -11.98 -12.31
C GLY A 75 26.78 -12.92 -13.11
N ILE A 76 27.12 -12.55 -14.35
CA ILE A 76 27.95 -13.35 -15.28
C ILE A 76 29.44 -13.01 -15.08
N THR A 77 29.78 -11.73 -15.23
CA THR A 77 31.19 -11.26 -15.20
C THR A 77 31.69 -10.94 -13.78
N GLY A 78 30.76 -10.75 -12.82
CA GLY A 78 31.11 -10.36 -11.45
C GLY A 78 31.77 -11.47 -10.66
N THR A 79 32.76 -11.08 -9.82
CA THR A 79 33.43 -11.98 -8.89
C THR A 79 32.50 -12.36 -7.71
N ASP A 80 32.77 -13.48 -7.03
CA ASP A 80 32.04 -13.88 -5.84
C ASP A 80 32.13 -12.84 -4.73
N VAL A 81 33.22 -12.07 -4.66
CA VAL A 81 33.40 -10.99 -3.70
C VAL A 81 32.38 -9.87 -3.95
N THR A 82 32.23 -9.44 -5.22
CA THR A 82 31.25 -8.41 -5.58
C THR A 82 29.80 -8.90 -5.36
N LYS A 83 29.51 -10.13 -5.74
CA LYS A 83 28.17 -10.73 -5.53
C LYS A 83 27.81 -10.80 -4.05
N ASN A 84 28.76 -11.15 -3.17
CA ASN A 84 28.52 -11.28 -1.74
C ASN A 84 28.31 -9.95 -1.01
N VAL A 85 28.83 -8.83 -1.54
CA VAL A 85 28.66 -7.50 -0.93
C VAL A 85 27.55 -6.67 -1.56
N SER A 86 26.96 -7.15 -2.64
CA SER A 86 25.91 -6.46 -3.39
C SER A 86 24.53 -6.71 -2.79
N ASP A 87 23.68 -5.68 -2.84
CA ASP A 87 22.26 -5.79 -2.47
C ASP A 87 21.43 -6.41 -3.61
N MET A 88 21.90 -6.24 -4.86
CA MET A 88 21.27 -6.76 -6.07
C MET A 88 22.30 -7.37 -7.01
N ILE A 89 21.93 -8.45 -7.70
CA ILE A 89 22.77 -9.10 -8.71
C ILE A 89 22.04 -9.06 -10.06
N LEU A 90 22.70 -8.51 -11.09
CA LEU A 90 22.20 -8.51 -12.47
C LEU A 90 22.50 -9.87 -13.12
N ALA A 91 21.52 -10.74 -13.19
CA ALA A 91 21.69 -12.09 -13.73
C ALA A 91 22.08 -12.11 -15.22
N ASP A 92 21.75 -11.06 -15.96
CA ASP A 92 22.00 -10.89 -17.40
C ASP A 92 23.12 -9.88 -17.73
N ASP A 93 23.77 -9.33 -16.72
CA ASP A 93 24.76 -8.24 -16.82
C ASP A 93 24.29 -7.04 -17.65
N ASN A 94 22.99 -6.84 -17.75
CA ASN A 94 22.39 -5.78 -18.56
C ASN A 94 21.97 -4.59 -17.69
N PHE A 95 22.60 -3.43 -17.90
CA PHE A 95 22.26 -2.20 -17.18
C PHE A 95 20.79 -1.74 -17.38
N ALA A 96 20.15 -2.09 -18.51
CA ALA A 96 18.74 -1.78 -18.72
C ALA A 96 17.82 -2.47 -17.69
N THR A 97 18.23 -3.62 -17.17
CA THR A 97 17.53 -4.37 -16.12
C THR A 97 17.49 -3.60 -14.80
N ILE A 98 18.43 -2.68 -14.54
CA ILE A 98 18.38 -1.79 -13.37
C ILE A 98 17.12 -0.90 -13.43
N VAL A 99 16.76 -0.41 -14.61
CA VAL A 99 15.55 0.42 -14.78
C VAL A 99 14.30 -0.37 -14.42
N ASN A 100 14.21 -1.62 -14.89
CA ASN A 100 13.10 -2.51 -14.55
C ASN A 100 13.08 -2.82 -13.05
N ALA A 101 14.24 -2.99 -12.41
CA ALA A 101 14.33 -3.22 -10.96
C ALA A 101 13.86 -1.99 -10.16
N VAL A 102 14.19 -0.78 -10.62
CA VAL A 102 13.67 0.47 -10.00
C VAL A 102 12.16 0.57 -10.15
N GLU A 103 11.62 0.27 -11.32
CA GLU A 103 10.18 0.26 -11.58
C GLU A 103 9.47 -0.73 -10.66
N GLU A 104 9.98 -1.95 -10.59
CA GLU A 104 9.45 -3.00 -9.72
C GLU A 104 9.54 -2.63 -8.22
N GLY A 105 10.65 -2.06 -7.78
CA GLY A 105 10.81 -1.56 -6.40
C GLY A 105 9.80 -0.46 -6.06
N ARG A 106 9.54 0.46 -6.98
CA ARG A 106 8.50 1.50 -6.82
C ARG A 106 7.10 0.88 -6.75
N ARG A 107 6.80 -0.10 -7.60
CA ARG A 107 5.54 -0.85 -7.59
C ARG A 107 5.32 -1.56 -6.26
N ILE A 108 6.33 -2.29 -5.78
CA ILE A 108 6.27 -3.01 -4.49
C ILE A 108 6.01 -2.04 -3.34
N TYR A 109 6.72 -0.92 -3.29
CA TYR A 109 6.53 0.10 -2.26
C TYR A 109 5.12 0.70 -2.30
N ASP A 110 4.60 1.04 -3.48
CA ASP A 110 3.24 1.55 -3.64
C ASP A 110 2.21 0.51 -3.17
N ASN A 111 2.40 -0.77 -3.51
CA ASN A 111 1.50 -1.83 -3.11
C ASN A 111 1.54 -2.10 -1.59
N ILE A 112 2.71 -2.03 -0.96
CA ILE A 112 2.83 -2.08 0.51
C ILE A 112 2.02 -0.93 1.13
N ARG A 113 2.12 0.29 0.61
CA ARG A 113 1.34 1.43 1.10
C ARG A 113 -0.17 1.23 0.93
N LYS A 114 -0.61 0.68 -0.21
CA LYS A 114 -2.03 0.35 -0.46
C LYS A 114 -2.55 -0.65 0.57
N ALA A 115 -1.80 -1.72 0.82
CA ALA A 115 -2.17 -2.73 1.82
C ALA A 115 -2.20 -2.17 3.25
N ILE A 116 -1.20 -1.36 3.63
CA ILE A 116 -1.17 -0.70 4.95
C ILE A 116 -2.35 0.26 5.11
N GLN A 117 -2.65 1.09 4.11
CA GLN A 117 -3.78 2.01 4.17
C GLN A 117 -5.10 1.26 4.28
N PHE A 118 -5.28 0.17 3.54
CA PHE A 118 -6.45 -0.69 3.61
C PHE A 118 -6.63 -1.24 5.03
N LEU A 119 -5.63 -1.96 5.55
CA LEU A 119 -5.69 -2.58 6.87
C LEU A 119 -5.89 -1.56 8.00
N LEU A 120 -5.21 -0.41 7.95
CA LEU A 120 -5.36 0.60 9.00
C LEU A 120 -6.71 1.32 8.92
N SER A 121 -7.29 1.51 7.74
CA SER A 121 -8.63 2.10 7.62
C SER A 121 -9.72 1.14 8.10
N SER A 122 -9.57 -0.16 7.85
CA SER A 122 -10.44 -1.20 8.37
C SER A 122 -10.38 -1.26 9.91
N ASN A 123 -9.19 -1.44 10.48
CA ASN A 123 -9.01 -1.44 11.93
C ASN A 123 -9.50 -0.14 12.61
N MET A 124 -9.32 1.01 11.95
CA MET A 124 -9.85 2.29 12.45
C MET A 124 -11.37 2.26 12.49
N SER A 125 -12.04 1.67 11.49
CA SER A 125 -13.51 1.56 11.48
C SER A 125 -14.04 0.65 12.60
N GLU A 126 -13.35 -0.45 12.88
CA GLU A 126 -13.68 -1.34 13.98
C GLU A 126 -13.58 -0.64 15.34
N VAL A 127 -12.44 0.02 15.59
CA VAL A 127 -12.19 0.74 16.85
C VAL A 127 -13.18 1.87 17.03
N LEU A 128 -13.40 2.71 16.03
CA LEU A 128 -14.36 3.81 16.11
C LEU A 128 -15.80 3.30 16.22
N GLY A 129 -16.14 2.23 15.48
CA GLY A 129 -17.46 1.60 15.54
C GLY A 129 -17.79 1.10 16.95
N ILE A 130 -16.89 0.34 17.57
CA ILE A 130 -17.07 -0.14 18.95
C ILE A 130 -17.11 1.04 19.93
N PHE A 131 -16.23 2.03 19.77
CA PHE A 131 -16.18 3.20 20.64
C PHE A 131 -17.52 3.97 20.63
N PHE A 132 -18.02 4.33 19.45
CA PHE A 132 -19.27 5.07 19.33
C PHE A 132 -20.48 4.24 19.76
N ALA A 133 -20.55 2.96 19.41
CA ALA A 133 -21.62 2.08 19.85
C ALA A 133 -21.66 1.95 21.38
N THR A 134 -20.50 1.84 22.01
CA THR A 134 -20.40 1.80 23.49
C THR A 134 -20.89 3.10 24.11
N LEU A 135 -20.51 4.26 23.55
CA LEU A 135 -21.04 5.57 24.02
C LEU A 135 -22.55 5.69 23.84
N MET A 136 -23.10 5.12 22.78
CA MET A 136 -24.52 5.10 22.50
C MET A 136 -25.29 4.06 23.34
N GLY A 137 -24.57 3.15 24.02
CA GLY A 137 -25.14 2.17 24.95
C GLY A 137 -25.57 0.85 24.33
N PHE A 138 -25.03 0.46 23.17
CA PHE A 138 -25.30 -0.82 22.53
C PHE A 138 -24.01 -1.58 22.12
N THR A 139 -24.16 -2.88 21.88
CA THR A 139 -23.07 -3.75 21.43
C THR A 139 -23.13 -3.90 19.92
N LEU A 140 -22.17 -3.26 19.21
CA LEU A 140 -22.09 -3.29 17.74
C LEU A 140 -21.74 -4.68 17.22
N LEU A 141 -20.62 -5.22 17.68
CA LEU A 141 -20.05 -6.52 17.28
C LEU A 141 -19.43 -7.22 18.49
N LYS A 142 -19.36 -8.54 18.45
CA LYS A 142 -18.64 -9.35 19.44
C LYS A 142 -17.17 -9.55 19.01
N PRO A 143 -16.25 -9.87 19.92
CA PRO A 143 -14.85 -10.13 19.60
C PRO A 143 -14.62 -11.18 18.49
N VAL A 144 -15.45 -12.21 18.44
CA VAL A 144 -15.36 -13.27 17.41
C VAL A 144 -15.62 -12.73 16.02
N HIS A 145 -16.49 -11.70 15.89
CA HIS A 145 -16.78 -11.04 14.61
C HIS A 145 -15.57 -10.28 14.10
N LEU A 146 -14.89 -9.52 14.97
CA LEU A 146 -13.67 -8.78 14.64
C LEU A 146 -12.53 -9.72 14.24
N LEU A 147 -12.37 -10.84 14.93
CA LEU A 147 -11.39 -11.85 14.55
C LEU A 147 -11.67 -12.43 13.17
N PHE A 148 -12.94 -12.66 12.83
CA PHE A 148 -13.32 -13.10 11.49
C PHE A 148 -13.00 -12.06 10.43
N ILE A 149 -13.37 -10.80 10.66
CA ILE A 149 -13.11 -9.67 9.76
C ILE A 149 -11.60 -9.59 9.48
N ASN A 150 -10.80 -9.44 10.51
CA ASN A 150 -9.35 -9.28 10.39
C ASN A 150 -8.65 -10.47 9.71
N LEU A 151 -9.11 -11.70 9.97
CA LEU A 151 -8.47 -12.91 9.44
C LEU A 151 -8.92 -13.22 8.01
N ILE A 152 -10.18 -12.98 7.67
CA ILE A 152 -10.78 -13.42 6.41
C ILE A 152 -10.97 -12.25 5.44
N THR A 153 -11.72 -11.22 5.84
CA THR A 153 -12.10 -10.15 4.91
C THR A 153 -11.02 -9.11 4.72
N ASP A 154 -10.08 -8.97 5.66
CA ASP A 154 -8.96 -8.04 5.54
C ASP A 154 -7.71 -8.71 4.96
N ALA A 155 -7.32 -9.87 5.49
CA ALA A 155 -6.04 -10.48 5.13
C ALA A 155 -5.96 -10.86 3.64
N PHE A 156 -7.01 -11.46 3.08
CA PHE A 156 -6.98 -11.90 1.68
C PHE A 156 -6.93 -10.72 0.68
N PRO A 157 -7.76 -9.68 0.79
CA PRO A 157 -7.63 -8.51 -0.08
C PRO A 157 -6.30 -7.76 0.11
N ALA A 158 -5.78 -7.64 1.34
CA ALA A 158 -4.48 -7.02 1.59
C ALA A 158 -3.35 -7.73 0.87
N LEU A 159 -3.32 -9.07 0.89
CA LEU A 159 -2.35 -9.87 0.12
C LEU A 159 -2.52 -9.68 -1.38
N ALA A 160 -3.76 -9.62 -1.86
CA ALA A 160 -4.04 -9.42 -3.28
C ALA A 160 -3.66 -8.01 -3.78
N LEU A 161 -3.75 -6.98 -2.92
CA LEU A 161 -3.25 -5.63 -3.22
C LEU A 161 -1.73 -5.61 -3.40
N GLY A 162 -0.99 -6.50 -2.72
CA GLY A 162 0.44 -6.70 -2.94
C GLY A 162 0.80 -7.14 -4.37
N LEU A 163 -0.16 -7.72 -5.10
CA LEU A 163 0.00 -8.18 -6.49
C LEU A 163 -0.51 -7.16 -7.52
N GLU A 164 -0.91 -5.94 -7.10
CA GLU A 164 -1.37 -4.90 -8.03
C GLU A 164 -0.24 -4.49 -8.97
N LYS A 165 -0.59 -4.20 -10.20
CA LYS A 165 0.37 -3.76 -11.21
C LYS A 165 0.75 -2.30 -11.01
N GLU A 166 1.87 -1.91 -11.62
CA GLU A 166 2.35 -0.52 -11.59
C GLU A 166 1.34 0.45 -12.18
N GLU A 167 1.27 1.64 -11.59
CA GLU A 167 0.49 2.74 -12.14
C GLU A 167 1.24 3.39 -13.32
N PRO A 168 0.54 3.91 -14.36
CA PRO A 168 1.17 4.41 -15.59
C PRO A 168 2.19 5.54 -15.38
N ASP A 169 2.16 6.19 -14.23
CA ASP A 169 3.04 7.30 -13.86
C ASP A 169 4.20 6.89 -12.95
N THR A 170 4.33 5.63 -12.59
CA THR A 170 5.31 5.13 -11.61
C THR A 170 6.74 5.61 -11.90
N MET A 171 7.18 5.54 -13.16
CA MET A 171 8.52 6.00 -13.56
C MET A 171 8.60 7.50 -13.88
N ARG A 172 7.47 8.20 -13.98
CA ARG A 172 7.43 9.65 -14.24
C ARG A 172 7.46 10.48 -12.95
N ARG A 173 7.13 9.87 -11.83
CA ARG A 173 7.18 10.51 -10.51
C ARG A 173 8.63 10.77 -10.09
N PRO A 174 8.92 11.91 -9.45
CA PRO A 174 10.24 12.16 -8.87
C PRO A 174 10.61 11.06 -7.86
N PRO A 175 11.91 10.85 -7.61
CA PRO A 175 12.35 9.99 -6.52
C PRO A 175 11.77 10.44 -5.19
N ARG A 176 11.39 9.48 -4.34
CA ARG A 176 10.93 9.74 -2.99
C ARG A 176 12.10 10.19 -2.11
N ASP A 177 11.88 11.13 -1.20
CA ASP A 177 12.87 11.43 -0.17
C ASP A 177 13.01 10.21 0.76
N SER A 178 14.25 9.81 1.02
CA SER A 178 14.56 8.67 1.91
C SER A 178 14.11 8.91 3.36
N LYS A 179 13.89 10.17 3.75
CA LYS A 179 13.40 10.56 5.07
C LYS A 179 11.89 10.55 5.19
N ASP A 180 11.17 10.43 4.08
CA ASP A 180 9.71 10.40 4.10
C ASP A 180 9.19 9.17 4.84
N SER A 181 8.29 9.40 5.77
CA SER A 181 7.53 8.33 6.42
C SER A 181 6.68 7.57 5.39
N ILE A 182 6.40 6.30 5.67
CA ILE A 182 5.45 5.50 4.88
C ILE A 182 4.06 6.15 4.84
N PHE A 183 3.72 6.95 5.84
CA PHE A 183 2.47 7.71 5.95
C PHE A 183 2.48 9.05 5.22
N ALA A 184 3.58 9.43 4.57
CA ALA A 184 3.68 10.68 3.83
C ALA A 184 2.63 10.79 2.73
N GLY A 185 2.36 12.02 2.27
CA GLY A 185 1.46 12.28 1.14
C GLY A 185 -0.02 12.23 1.48
N GLY A 186 -0.41 12.39 2.75
CA GLY A 186 -1.81 12.50 3.19
C GLY A 186 -2.46 11.17 3.59
N MET A 187 -1.71 10.07 3.66
CA MET A 187 -2.25 8.75 4.00
C MET A 187 -2.96 8.72 5.35
N VAL A 188 -2.47 9.46 6.36
CA VAL A 188 -3.13 9.53 7.68
C VAL A 188 -4.55 10.09 7.56
N PHE A 189 -4.72 11.16 6.77
CA PHE A 189 -6.05 11.71 6.51
C PHE A 189 -6.94 10.68 5.83
N ASP A 190 -6.40 9.97 4.84
CA ASP A 190 -7.14 8.93 4.10
C ASP A 190 -7.58 7.79 5.02
N ILE A 191 -6.72 7.31 5.92
CA ILE A 191 -7.06 6.28 6.90
C ILE A 191 -8.19 6.74 7.83
N VAL A 192 -8.10 7.97 8.35
CA VAL A 192 -9.08 8.48 9.32
C VAL A 192 -10.45 8.68 8.69
N TYR A 193 -10.53 9.36 7.51
CA TYR A 193 -11.84 9.58 6.89
C TYR A 193 -12.47 8.28 6.39
N GLN A 194 -11.67 7.34 5.87
CA GLN A 194 -12.17 6.04 5.40
C GLN A 194 -12.68 5.20 6.55
N GLY A 195 -11.93 5.13 7.65
CA GLY A 195 -12.38 4.47 8.87
C GLY A 195 -13.66 5.07 9.43
N LEU A 196 -13.75 6.40 9.50
CA LEU A 196 -14.96 7.09 9.96
C LEU A 196 -16.16 6.85 9.03
N MET A 197 -15.94 6.87 7.71
CA MET A 197 -16.97 6.57 6.72
C MET A 197 -17.56 5.18 6.92
N ILE A 198 -16.73 4.15 7.03
CA ILE A 198 -17.17 2.77 7.24
C ILE A 198 -17.89 2.65 8.58
N THR A 199 -17.39 3.29 9.65
CA THR A 199 -18.04 3.37 10.96
C THR A 199 -19.46 3.91 10.86
N VAL A 200 -19.66 5.03 10.18
CA VAL A 200 -20.98 5.66 10.03
C VAL A 200 -21.94 4.74 9.28
N LEU A 201 -21.50 4.14 8.19
CA LEU A 201 -22.31 3.21 7.40
C LEU A 201 -22.69 1.96 8.21
N THR A 202 -21.77 1.42 9.00
CA THR A 202 -21.98 0.24 9.85
C THR A 202 -22.96 0.54 10.99
N ILE A 203 -22.80 1.68 11.69
CA ILE A 203 -23.72 2.09 12.75
C ILE A 203 -25.12 2.38 12.19
N ALA A 204 -25.20 3.03 11.03
CA ALA A 204 -26.48 3.25 10.35
C ALA A 204 -27.16 1.91 10.03
N SER A 205 -26.42 0.94 9.51
CA SER A 205 -26.95 -0.40 9.25
C SER A 205 -27.43 -1.10 10.51
N TYR A 206 -26.69 -1.01 11.62
CA TYR A 206 -27.11 -1.54 12.91
C TYR A 206 -28.45 -0.95 13.36
N ILE A 207 -28.58 0.37 13.32
CA ILE A 207 -29.81 1.06 13.74
C ILE A 207 -31.00 0.70 12.82
N ILE A 208 -30.77 0.58 11.52
CA ILE A 208 -31.79 0.16 10.56
C ILE A 208 -32.23 -1.27 10.87
N GLY A 209 -31.29 -2.22 11.04
CA GLY A 209 -31.62 -3.61 11.37
C GLY A 209 -32.44 -3.72 12.67
N HIS A 210 -31.99 -3.02 13.72
CA HIS A 210 -32.75 -2.95 14.96
C HIS A 210 -34.15 -2.39 14.75
N SER A 211 -34.31 -1.30 13.99
CA SER A 211 -35.58 -0.68 13.71
C SER A 211 -36.53 -1.59 12.89
N MET A 212 -35.95 -2.42 12.00
CA MET A 212 -36.72 -3.43 11.24
C MET A 212 -37.20 -4.57 12.14
N GLU A 213 -36.37 -4.99 13.11
CA GLU A 213 -36.70 -6.03 14.09
C GLU A 213 -37.92 -5.61 14.95
N ILE A 214 -37.95 -4.36 15.47
CA ILE A 214 -38.98 -3.85 16.35
C ILE A 214 -40.18 -3.18 15.63
N GLY A 215 -40.03 -2.88 14.34
CA GLY A 215 -41.07 -2.29 13.51
C GLY A 215 -41.26 -0.77 13.62
N TYR A 216 -40.40 -0.07 14.36
CA TYR A 216 -40.39 1.40 14.46
C TYR A 216 -38.94 1.91 14.68
N PHE A 217 -38.72 3.20 14.43
CA PHE A 217 -37.37 3.79 14.62
C PHE A 217 -37.09 4.02 16.11
N GLU A 218 -36.04 3.36 16.60
CA GLU A 218 -35.48 3.57 17.94
C GLU A 218 -33.95 3.45 17.91
N ILE A 219 -33.28 4.25 18.74
CA ILE A 219 -31.86 4.06 18.98
C ILE A 219 -31.70 2.89 19.95
N PRO A 220 -31.00 1.81 19.54
CA PRO A 220 -30.88 0.58 20.31
C PRO A 220 -30.21 0.82 21.66
N LYS A 221 -30.63 0.06 22.66
CA LYS A 221 -29.99 -0.03 23.97
C LYS A 221 -29.68 -1.50 24.26
N GLY A 222 -28.39 -1.81 24.44
CA GLY A 222 -27.94 -3.19 24.65
C GLY A 222 -27.64 -3.95 23.34
N LEU A 223 -28.03 -5.20 23.25
CA LEU A 223 -27.78 -6.07 22.11
C LEU A 223 -29.05 -6.25 21.27
N SER A 224 -28.96 -5.93 19.97
CA SER A 224 -29.96 -6.29 18.97
C SER A 224 -29.35 -7.34 18.03
N PRO A 225 -29.87 -8.56 17.97
CA PRO A 225 -29.32 -9.61 17.10
C PRO A 225 -29.38 -9.24 15.62
N ASP A 226 -30.50 -8.70 15.12
CA ASP A 226 -30.67 -8.27 13.73
C ASP A 226 -29.78 -7.07 13.42
N GLY A 227 -29.73 -6.08 14.33
CA GLY A 227 -28.82 -4.95 14.20
C GLY A 227 -27.35 -5.39 14.10
N MET A 228 -26.94 -6.33 14.96
CA MET A 228 -25.57 -6.87 14.95
C MET A 228 -25.27 -7.64 13.66
N THR A 229 -26.21 -8.44 13.16
CA THR A 229 -26.04 -9.20 11.91
C THR A 229 -25.93 -8.27 10.71
N MET A 230 -26.78 -7.25 10.62
CA MET A 230 -26.71 -6.24 9.57
C MET A 230 -25.43 -5.40 9.65
N ALA A 231 -24.97 -5.02 10.84
CA ALA A 231 -23.71 -4.31 11.01
C ALA A 231 -22.53 -5.14 10.55
N PHE A 232 -22.48 -6.43 10.93
CA PHE A 232 -21.43 -7.35 10.49
C PHE A 232 -21.43 -7.49 8.96
N LEU A 233 -22.57 -7.71 8.34
CA LEU A 233 -22.71 -7.81 6.88
C LEU A 233 -22.24 -6.53 6.18
N THR A 234 -22.70 -5.37 6.66
CA THR A 234 -22.33 -4.08 6.06
C THR A 234 -20.87 -3.76 6.22
N MET A 235 -20.27 -3.98 7.40
CA MET A 235 -18.85 -3.73 7.62
C MET A 235 -17.99 -4.58 6.68
N ASN A 236 -18.23 -5.88 6.61
CA ASN A 236 -17.52 -6.77 5.70
C ASN A 236 -17.66 -6.37 4.22
N MET A 237 -18.88 -6.02 3.78
CA MET A 237 -19.10 -5.55 2.41
C MET A 237 -18.42 -4.21 2.13
N CYS A 238 -18.42 -3.28 3.09
CA CYS A 238 -17.68 -2.02 2.97
C CYS A 238 -16.19 -2.27 2.75
N GLU A 239 -15.59 -3.19 3.51
CA GLU A 239 -14.17 -3.54 3.39
C GLU A 239 -13.86 -4.22 2.05
N ILE A 240 -14.73 -5.14 1.61
CA ILE A 240 -14.61 -5.75 0.28
C ILE A 240 -14.61 -4.67 -0.81
N PHE A 241 -15.55 -3.72 -0.80
CA PHE A 241 -15.60 -2.62 -1.77
C PHE A 241 -14.46 -1.62 -1.59
N GLN A 242 -14.03 -1.37 -0.34
CA GLN A 242 -12.87 -0.53 -0.06
C GLN A 242 -11.59 -1.10 -0.64
N SER A 243 -11.41 -2.42 -0.66
CA SER A 243 -10.26 -3.04 -1.31
C SER A 243 -10.14 -2.69 -2.80
N MET A 244 -11.27 -2.51 -3.49
CA MET A 244 -11.28 -2.00 -4.87
C MET A 244 -10.77 -0.56 -4.96
N ASN A 245 -11.17 0.31 -4.02
CA ASN A 245 -10.72 1.68 -3.98
C ASN A 245 -9.20 1.79 -3.75
N MET A 246 -8.63 0.83 -3.02
CA MET A 246 -7.20 0.79 -2.71
C MET A 246 -6.32 0.37 -3.91
N ARG A 247 -6.87 -0.07 -5.02
CA ARG A 247 -6.11 -0.39 -6.24
C ARG A 247 -5.31 0.81 -6.77
N SER A 248 -5.81 2.01 -6.58
CA SER A 248 -5.04 3.24 -6.77
C SER A 248 -5.25 4.20 -5.60
N GLN A 249 -4.16 4.71 -5.03
CA GLN A 249 -4.25 5.68 -3.93
C GLN A 249 -4.66 7.08 -4.40
N ARG A 250 -4.29 7.47 -5.61
CA ARG A 250 -4.46 8.82 -6.15
C ARG A 250 -5.36 8.90 -7.37
N GLY A 251 -5.24 7.89 -8.24
CA GLY A 251 -6.02 7.80 -9.46
C GLY A 251 -7.44 7.30 -9.21
N SER A 252 -8.31 7.47 -10.22
CA SER A 252 -9.62 6.83 -10.21
C SER A 252 -9.49 5.34 -10.52
N ILE A 253 -10.24 4.51 -9.79
CA ILE A 253 -10.31 3.07 -10.08
C ILE A 253 -10.88 2.78 -11.46
N PHE A 254 -11.74 3.66 -11.98
CA PHE A 254 -12.33 3.54 -13.31
C PHE A 254 -11.35 3.82 -14.45
N GLY A 255 -10.21 4.47 -14.15
CA GLY A 255 -9.13 4.72 -15.12
C GLY A 255 -8.11 3.59 -15.23
N LEU A 256 -8.17 2.56 -14.39
CA LEU A 256 -7.23 1.46 -14.41
C LEU A 256 -7.48 0.52 -15.58
N LYS A 257 -6.51 0.44 -16.50
CA LYS A 257 -6.60 -0.40 -17.71
C LYS A 257 -6.45 -1.90 -17.42
N GLN A 258 -5.73 -2.25 -16.37
CA GLN A 258 -5.42 -3.63 -16.02
C GLN A 258 -6.24 -4.06 -14.81
N GLN A 259 -6.72 -5.31 -14.84
CA GLN A 259 -7.53 -5.87 -13.76
C GLN A 259 -6.66 -6.77 -12.86
N ASN A 260 -6.83 -6.63 -11.55
CA ASN A 260 -6.21 -7.52 -10.57
C ASN A 260 -7.14 -8.72 -10.32
N LYS A 261 -6.91 -9.82 -11.06
CA LYS A 261 -7.73 -11.03 -10.94
C LYS A 261 -7.64 -11.67 -9.55
N ALA A 262 -6.48 -11.54 -8.88
CA ALA A 262 -6.30 -12.05 -7.52
C ALA A 262 -7.21 -11.29 -6.54
N LEU A 263 -7.29 -9.97 -6.64
CA LEU A 263 -8.17 -9.16 -5.81
C LEU A 263 -9.64 -9.53 -6.01
N PHE A 264 -10.12 -9.66 -7.25
CA PHE A 264 -11.49 -10.09 -7.50
C PHE A 264 -11.77 -11.50 -6.98
N GLY A 265 -10.78 -12.41 -7.07
CA GLY A 265 -10.87 -13.75 -6.50
C GLY A 265 -11.00 -13.71 -4.97
N THR A 266 -10.21 -12.89 -4.29
CA THR A 266 -10.29 -12.73 -2.82
C THR A 266 -11.58 -12.05 -2.38
N MET A 267 -12.06 -11.05 -3.11
CA MET A 267 -13.36 -10.41 -2.85
C MET A 267 -14.51 -11.40 -2.93
N LEU A 268 -14.53 -12.24 -3.98
CA LEU A 268 -15.55 -13.29 -4.14
C LEU A 268 -15.45 -14.32 -3.00
N LEU A 269 -14.23 -14.74 -2.66
CA LEU A 269 -14.00 -15.67 -1.57
C LEU A 269 -14.46 -15.11 -0.22
N SER A 270 -14.14 -13.84 0.08
CA SER A 270 -14.61 -13.14 1.29
C SER A 270 -16.12 -13.06 1.33
N LEU A 271 -16.77 -12.72 0.20
CA LEU A 271 -18.23 -12.68 0.12
C LEU A 271 -18.87 -14.06 0.40
N ILE A 272 -18.29 -15.13 -0.16
CA ILE A 272 -18.75 -16.50 0.10
C ILE A 272 -18.63 -16.83 1.60
N PHE A 273 -17.50 -16.52 2.24
CA PHE A 273 -17.32 -16.78 3.67
C PHE A 273 -18.29 -15.97 4.52
N VAL A 274 -18.50 -14.70 4.25
CA VAL A 274 -19.48 -13.85 4.95
C VAL A 274 -20.89 -14.44 4.81
N THR A 275 -21.27 -14.86 3.60
CA THR A 275 -22.57 -15.49 3.34
C THR A 275 -22.71 -16.81 4.11
N ILE A 276 -21.69 -17.67 4.13
CA ILE A 276 -21.71 -18.93 4.90
C ILE A 276 -21.92 -18.66 6.39
N VAL A 277 -21.22 -17.66 6.95
CA VAL A 277 -21.29 -17.35 8.39
C VAL A 277 -22.67 -16.84 8.79
N ILE A 278 -23.37 -16.14 7.89
CA ILE A 278 -24.70 -15.59 8.18
C ILE A 278 -25.82 -16.58 7.85
N GLU A 279 -25.72 -17.30 6.72
CA GLU A 279 -26.83 -18.10 6.18
C GLU A 279 -26.81 -19.57 6.64
N VAL A 280 -25.67 -20.14 7.03
CA VAL A 280 -25.61 -21.54 7.50
C VAL A 280 -25.99 -21.60 8.97
N PRO A 281 -27.15 -22.20 9.35
CA PRO A 281 -27.74 -22.07 10.69
C PRO A 281 -26.81 -22.49 11.82
N VAL A 282 -26.01 -23.53 11.62
CA VAL A 282 -25.04 -24.03 12.62
C VAL A 282 -23.97 -22.98 12.90
N VAL A 283 -23.47 -22.34 11.85
CA VAL A 283 -22.40 -21.33 11.94
C VAL A 283 -22.97 -20.01 12.47
N ALA A 284 -24.12 -19.58 11.93
CA ALA A 284 -24.79 -18.37 12.36
C ALA A 284 -25.09 -18.38 13.87
N ASN A 285 -25.59 -19.49 14.39
CA ASN A 285 -25.83 -19.66 15.82
C ASN A 285 -24.57 -19.55 16.67
N LEU A 286 -23.43 -20.09 16.20
CA LEU A 286 -22.14 -20.00 16.92
C LEU A 286 -21.65 -18.54 17.00
N PHE A 287 -21.90 -17.74 15.94
CA PHE A 287 -21.59 -16.32 15.90
C PHE A 287 -22.65 -15.47 16.60
N GLY A 288 -23.86 -16.03 16.82
CA GLY A 288 -25.02 -15.32 17.42
C GLY A 288 -25.69 -14.39 16.44
N PHE A 289 -25.72 -14.77 15.16
CA PHE A 289 -26.42 -14.07 14.09
C PHE A 289 -27.84 -14.61 13.91
N THR A 290 -28.69 -13.74 13.39
CA THR A 290 -30.05 -14.05 12.95
C THR A 290 -30.09 -14.19 11.43
N SER A 291 -31.15 -14.79 10.91
CA SER A 291 -31.38 -14.88 9.46
C SER A 291 -31.64 -13.48 8.88
N VAL A 292 -31.02 -13.18 7.75
CA VAL A 292 -31.16 -11.89 7.06
C VAL A 292 -32.20 -12.01 5.95
N SER A 293 -33.19 -11.13 5.95
CA SER A 293 -34.16 -11.02 4.86
C SER A 293 -33.53 -10.41 3.59
N ALA A 294 -34.14 -10.63 2.44
CA ALA A 294 -33.70 -10.02 1.19
C ALA A 294 -33.69 -8.48 1.22
N ALA A 295 -34.60 -7.87 1.99
CA ALA A 295 -34.65 -6.42 2.17
C ALA A 295 -33.46 -5.91 3.00
N GLU A 296 -33.14 -6.56 4.10
CA GLU A 296 -31.97 -6.26 4.95
C GLU A 296 -30.66 -6.42 4.18
N TYR A 297 -30.54 -7.52 3.45
CA TYR A 297 -29.37 -7.75 2.59
C TYR A 297 -29.22 -6.65 1.52
N GLY A 298 -30.33 -6.24 0.89
CA GLY A 298 -30.37 -5.15 -0.08
C GLY A 298 -29.96 -3.80 0.52
N ILE A 299 -30.38 -3.51 1.76
CA ILE A 299 -29.97 -2.29 2.47
C ILE A 299 -28.49 -2.32 2.82
N ALA A 300 -27.99 -3.43 3.38
CA ALA A 300 -26.58 -3.59 3.70
C ALA A 300 -25.69 -3.43 2.45
N LEU A 301 -26.07 -4.05 1.35
CA LEU A 301 -25.37 -3.91 0.06
C LEU A 301 -25.42 -2.46 -0.45
N GLY A 302 -26.59 -1.80 -0.38
CA GLY A 302 -26.77 -0.42 -0.81
C GLY A 302 -25.88 0.56 -0.03
N LEU A 303 -25.83 0.40 1.29
CA LEU A 303 -24.95 1.20 2.14
C LEU A 303 -23.46 0.95 1.81
N SER A 304 -23.10 -0.30 1.63
CA SER A 304 -21.70 -0.68 1.37
C SER A 304 -21.18 -0.19 0.02
N ILE A 305 -21.99 -0.18 -1.02
CA ILE A 305 -21.63 0.35 -2.33
C ILE A 305 -21.29 1.84 -2.28
N LEU A 306 -21.86 2.61 -1.34
CA LEU A 306 -21.55 4.04 -1.18
C LEU A 306 -20.08 4.32 -0.90
N VAL A 307 -19.34 3.37 -0.37
CA VAL A 307 -17.88 3.47 -0.17
C VAL A 307 -17.16 3.85 -1.46
N ILE A 308 -17.58 3.31 -2.60
CA ILE A 308 -16.92 3.56 -3.89
C ILE A 308 -17.07 5.04 -4.32
N PRO A 309 -18.27 5.58 -4.50
CA PRO A 309 -18.43 6.96 -4.95
C PRO A 309 -17.91 7.99 -3.93
N ILE A 310 -18.03 7.73 -2.63
CA ILE A 310 -17.52 8.65 -1.61
C ILE A 310 -15.99 8.78 -1.73
N VAL A 311 -15.28 7.66 -1.80
CA VAL A 311 -13.81 7.67 -1.93
C VAL A 311 -13.38 8.27 -3.27
N GLU A 312 -14.06 7.97 -4.37
CA GLU A 312 -13.77 8.59 -5.68
C GLU A 312 -13.99 10.10 -5.68
N CYS A 313 -15.04 10.61 -5.00
CA CYS A 313 -15.25 12.04 -4.82
C CYS A 313 -14.11 12.69 -4.04
N VAL A 314 -13.66 12.08 -2.94
CA VAL A 314 -12.53 12.61 -2.15
C VAL A 314 -11.26 12.61 -2.98
N LYS A 315 -10.94 11.53 -3.69
CA LYS A 315 -9.79 11.47 -4.60
C LYS A 315 -9.87 12.52 -5.70
N PHE A 316 -11.07 12.77 -6.25
CA PHE A 316 -11.26 13.83 -7.24
C PHE A 316 -10.94 15.20 -6.66
N VAL A 317 -11.46 15.54 -5.48
CA VAL A 317 -11.14 16.82 -4.80
C VAL A 317 -9.65 16.93 -4.51
N GLN A 318 -9.02 15.87 -4.00
CA GLN A 318 -7.58 15.85 -3.73
C GLN A 318 -6.74 16.11 -4.99
N ARG A 319 -7.18 15.62 -6.16
CA ARG A 319 -6.52 15.89 -7.46
C ARG A 319 -6.70 17.33 -7.93
N CYS A 320 -7.83 17.96 -7.61
CA CYS A 320 -8.10 19.36 -7.98
C CYS A 320 -7.33 20.37 -7.12
N VAL A 321 -6.96 20.01 -5.89
CA VAL A 321 -6.27 20.90 -4.93
C VAL A 321 -4.74 20.83 -5.08
N ARG A 322 -4.22 19.77 -5.67
CA ARG A 322 -2.77 19.58 -5.96
C ARG A 322 -2.41 20.13 -7.35
#